data_b3b28f507fe7d20c34b71e70e76c3811
#
_entry.id   b3b28f507fe7d20c34b71e70e76c3811
#
_cell.length_a   1.000
_cell.length_b   1.000
_cell.length_c   1.000
_cell.angle_alpha   90.00
_cell.angle_beta   90.00
_cell.angle_gamma   90.00
#
_symmetry.space_group_name_H-M   'P 1'
#
loop_
_entity.id
_entity.type
_entity.pdbx_description
1 polymer ?
#
loop_
_entity_poly.entity_id
_entity_poly.type
_entity_poly.pdbx_seq_one_letter_code
_entity_poly.pdbx_strand_id
1 'polypeptide(L)'
;MRLQCTFRKRMNKCLLLRVSLLLSLLCICAHVYVELKGLCLTAAVRLQKQTPNRRHQKAVTRTPLADAASTCCRPLKHHRRIHRWKIDLEPWAAETHDLQEEADRFLRYISTPQVSCERPASALPVFDREDHGSWVLCLDRRFSLAERIESKHCRVYSLRLGVEDDGLERLLAGSGCEVHCFDPSIRGAHLQDAHMWLHRLSVDWRDPNPAVPAQRLHSGTKKLAAILNDFGHRQVDVLKVDLESAEWKILENLILEQVLDSIGLLLLELHLHWAGFEVGGDEPSVVRYWFSLLRELERAHFRLYHSYSDPTKPRLFLHRNLRNTSSSFVLGWVNTQFVPQG
;
A
#
# COMPACT_ATOMS: atom_id res chain seq x y z
N MET A 1 35.95 59.02 -20.94
CA MET A 1 36.33 57.87 -21.78
C MET A 1 37.09 56.73 -21.03
N ARG A 2 37.58 56.90 -19.81
CA ARG A 2 38.27 55.82 -19.06
C ARG A 2 37.37 54.89 -18.22
N LEU A 3 36.14 55.25 -17.89
CA LEU A 3 35.22 54.44 -17.08
C LEU A 3 34.50 53.36 -17.88
N GLN A 4 34.31 53.53 -19.17
CA GLN A 4 33.63 52.50 -20.01
C GLN A 4 34.55 51.31 -20.33
N CYS A 5 35.85 51.49 -20.36
CA CYS A 5 36.80 50.42 -20.70
C CYS A 5 37.02 49.41 -19.56
N THR A 6 36.90 49.85 -18.29
CA THR A 6 37.02 48.97 -17.12
C THR A 6 35.77 48.13 -16.89
N PHE A 7 34.58 48.62 -17.19
CA PHE A 7 33.32 47.86 -17.05
C PHE A 7 33.21 46.71 -18.08
N ARG A 8 33.64 46.95 -19.31
CA ARG A 8 33.65 45.93 -20.38
C ARG A 8 34.66 44.79 -20.08
N LYS A 9 35.81 45.09 -19.49
CA LYS A 9 36.81 44.09 -19.07
C LYS A 9 36.34 43.24 -17.90
N ARG A 10 35.54 43.79 -16.99
CA ARG A 10 34.98 43.09 -15.82
C ARG A 10 33.83 42.17 -16.23
N MET A 11 32.97 42.59 -17.21
CA MET A 11 31.90 41.77 -17.76
C MET A 11 32.43 40.53 -18.51
N ASN A 12 33.52 40.70 -19.31
CA ASN A 12 34.10 39.56 -20.01
C ASN A 12 34.72 38.52 -19.06
N LYS A 13 35.31 38.95 -17.95
CA LYS A 13 35.85 38.02 -16.92
C LYS A 13 34.76 37.26 -16.22
N CYS A 14 33.63 37.90 -15.90
CA CYS A 14 32.47 37.23 -15.28
C CYS A 14 31.79 36.25 -16.25
N LEU A 15 31.71 36.55 -17.51
CA LEU A 15 31.19 35.67 -18.56
C LEU A 15 32.11 34.44 -18.74
N LEU A 16 33.44 34.67 -18.83
CA LEU A 16 34.40 33.58 -18.93
C LEU A 16 34.38 32.64 -17.69
N LEU A 17 34.18 33.18 -16.49
CA LEU A 17 34.04 32.38 -15.28
C LEU A 17 32.76 31.54 -15.29
N ARG A 18 31.64 32.09 -15.74
CA ARG A 18 30.36 31.36 -15.89
C ARG A 18 30.46 30.24 -16.92
N VAL A 19 31.09 30.51 -18.06
CA VAL A 19 31.29 29.51 -19.12
C VAL A 19 32.22 28.39 -18.63
N SER A 20 33.29 28.72 -17.90
CA SER A 20 34.20 27.73 -17.32
C SER A 20 33.51 26.86 -16.29
N LEU A 21 32.65 27.42 -15.42
CA LEU A 21 31.86 26.67 -14.45
C LEU A 21 30.86 25.74 -15.12
N LEU A 22 30.16 26.19 -16.17
CA LEU A 22 29.26 25.36 -16.93
C LEU A 22 29.95 24.19 -17.63
N LEU A 23 31.13 24.43 -18.23
CA LEU A 23 31.90 23.36 -18.85
C LEU A 23 32.42 22.35 -17.81
N SER A 24 32.89 22.80 -16.63
CA SER A 24 33.28 21.92 -15.55
C SER A 24 32.10 21.05 -15.07
N LEU A 25 30.91 21.63 -14.95
CA LEU A 25 29.69 20.90 -14.54
C LEU A 25 29.31 19.83 -15.58
N LEU A 26 29.37 20.17 -16.86
CA LEU A 26 29.13 19.24 -17.97
C LEU A 26 30.14 18.09 -17.99
N CYS A 27 31.41 18.35 -17.74
CA CYS A 27 32.45 17.32 -17.63
C CYS A 27 32.18 16.37 -16.45
N ILE A 28 31.77 16.91 -15.29
CA ILE A 28 31.42 16.08 -14.11
C ILE A 28 30.21 15.22 -14.43
N CYS A 29 29.16 15.78 -15.02
CA CYS A 29 27.96 15.02 -15.40
C CYS A 29 28.28 13.91 -16.42
N ALA A 30 29.13 14.18 -17.40
CA ALA A 30 29.58 13.18 -18.37
C ALA A 30 30.39 12.06 -17.71
N HIS A 31 31.27 12.39 -16.79
CA HIS A 31 32.06 11.40 -16.05
C HIS A 31 31.17 10.51 -15.18
N VAL A 32 30.23 11.09 -14.42
CA VAL A 32 29.26 10.33 -13.62
C VAL A 32 28.39 9.43 -14.49
N TYR A 33 27.97 9.90 -15.66
CA TYR A 33 27.18 9.11 -16.60
C TYR A 33 27.95 7.88 -17.14
N VAL A 34 29.24 8.04 -17.45
CA VAL A 34 30.11 6.94 -17.93
C VAL A 34 30.33 5.91 -16.81
N GLU A 35 30.59 6.36 -15.59
CA GLU A 35 30.75 5.49 -14.42
C GLU A 35 29.48 4.68 -14.12
N LEU A 36 28.32 5.32 -14.16
CA LEU A 36 27.02 4.62 -13.97
C LEU A 36 26.76 3.59 -15.05
N LYS A 37 27.09 3.87 -16.31
CA LYS A 37 27.00 2.88 -17.38
C LYS A 37 27.97 1.70 -17.19
N GLY A 38 29.17 1.95 -16.73
CA GLY A 38 30.16 0.92 -16.40
C GLY A 38 29.65 -0.03 -15.30
N LEU A 39 29.03 0.50 -14.26
CA LEU A 39 28.43 -0.28 -13.18
C LEU A 39 27.25 -1.16 -13.65
N CYS A 40 26.39 -0.63 -14.53
CA CYS A 40 25.29 -1.41 -15.11
C CYS A 40 25.78 -2.58 -15.97
N LEU A 41 26.85 -2.39 -16.78
CA LEU A 41 27.42 -3.48 -17.60
C LEU A 41 28.07 -4.57 -16.75
N THR A 42 28.77 -4.21 -15.68
CA THR A 42 29.39 -5.19 -14.77
C THR A 42 28.38 -5.98 -13.96
N ALA A 43 27.23 -5.38 -13.59
CA ALA A 43 26.12 -6.08 -12.96
C ALA A 43 25.45 -7.09 -13.89
N ALA A 44 25.23 -6.73 -15.17
CA ALA A 44 24.66 -7.62 -16.17
C ALA A 44 25.53 -8.83 -16.47
N VAL A 45 26.86 -8.65 -16.51
CA VAL A 45 27.82 -9.75 -16.74
C VAL A 45 27.92 -10.71 -15.54
N ARG A 46 27.71 -10.22 -14.30
CA ARG A 46 27.70 -11.08 -13.10
C ARG A 46 26.44 -11.95 -13.01
N LEU A 47 25.30 -11.46 -13.48
CA LEU A 47 24.05 -12.24 -13.51
C LEU A 47 24.06 -13.39 -14.51
N GLN A 48 24.87 -13.31 -15.57
CA GLN A 48 24.97 -14.35 -16.60
C GLN A 48 25.91 -15.49 -16.22
N LYS A 49 26.70 -15.39 -15.15
CA LYS A 49 27.67 -16.41 -14.72
C LYS A 49 27.19 -17.39 -13.65
N GLN A 50 25.93 -17.30 -13.20
CA GLN A 50 25.35 -18.19 -12.19
C GLN A 50 24.23 -19.07 -12.76
N THR A 51 24.54 -19.91 -13.74
CA THR A 51 23.71 -21.09 -14.05
C THR A 51 24.41 -22.35 -13.52
N PRO A 52 23.84 -23.05 -12.55
CA PRO A 52 24.43 -24.29 -12.08
C PRO A 52 24.16 -25.44 -13.08
N ASN A 53 25.21 -26.05 -13.48
CA ASN A 53 25.28 -27.26 -14.31
C ASN A 53 24.56 -28.42 -13.60
N ARG A 54 23.47 -28.91 -14.17
CA ARG A 54 22.69 -30.06 -13.69
C ARG A 54 23.37 -31.35 -14.06
N ARG A 55 24.18 -31.93 -13.17
CA ARG A 55 24.68 -33.30 -13.30
C ARG A 55 23.62 -34.31 -12.86
N HIS A 56 23.36 -35.27 -13.72
CA HIS A 56 22.59 -36.48 -13.48
C HIS A 56 23.01 -37.20 -12.20
N GLN A 57 22.06 -37.51 -11.30
CA GLN A 57 22.23 -38.56 -10.31
C GLN A 57 21.18 -39.65 -10.52
N LYS A 58 21.70 -40.89 -10.60
CA LYS A 58 20.99 -42.14 -10.82
C LYS A 58 20.04 -42.47 -9.68
N ALA A 59 18.89 -43.01 -10.04
CA ALA A 59 17.90 -43.60 -9.15
C ALA A 59 18.51 -44.82 -8.43
N VAL A 60 18.38 -44.84 -7.11
CA VAL A 60 18.55 -46.03 -6.27
C VAL A 60 17.19 -46.40 -5.71
N THR A 61 16.70 -47.52 -6.16
CA THR A 61 15.48 -48.19 -5.69
C THR A 61 15.71 -48.71 -4.28
N ARG A 62 14.87 -48.32 -3.31
CA ARG A 62 14.73 -49.00 -2.00
C ARG A 62 13.27 -49.34 -1.73
N THR A 63 13.06 -50.62 -1.54
CA THR A 63 11.84 -51.29 -1.11
C THR A 63 11.31 -50.80 0.26
N PRO A 64 10.01 -50.87 0.51
CA PRO A 64 9.41 -50.36 1.74
C PRO A 64 9.48 -51.37 2.89
N LEU A 65 9.92 -50.96 4.05
CA LEU A 65 9.64 -51.62 5.31
C LEU A 65 8.54 -50.83 6.04
N ALA A 66 7.46 -51.53 6.36
CA ALA A 66 6.40 -51.03 7.20
C ALA A 66 6.93 -50.95 8.64
N ASP A 67 6.69 -49.82 9.31
CA ASP A 67 6.42 -49.83 10.73
C ASP A 67 5.63 -48.60 11.20
N ALA A 68 4.89 -48.89 12.25
CA ALA A 68 3.78 -48.21 12.84
C ALA A 68 4.11 -46.86 13.53
N ALA A 69 3.07 -46.05 13.61
CA ALA A 69 2.76 -45.12 14.70
C ALA A 69 3.74 -43.97 14.99
N SER A 70 3.48 -42.81 14.45
CA SER A 70 3.46 -41.57 15.24
C SER A 70 2.48 -40.55 14.63
N THR A 71 1.36 -40.42 15.32
CA THR A 71 0.35 -39.39 15.10
C THR A 71 0.91 -38.07 15.65
N CYS A 72 1.73 -37.36 14.88
CA CYS A 72 2.09 -35.99 15.17
C CYS A 72 2.32 -35.26 13.89
N CYS A 73 1.58 -34.15 13.71
CA CYS A 73 1.70 -33.16 12.64
C CYS A 73 1.25 -33.67 11.27
N ARG A 74 -0.08 -33.55 11.00
CA ARG A 74 -0.53 -33.44 9.61
C ARG A 74 0.29 -32.34 8.93
N PRO A 75 1.00 -32.62 7.82
CA PRO A 75 1.61 -31.56 7.06
C PRO A 75 0.48 -30.68 6.54
N LEU A 76 0.46 -29.42 6.99
CA LEU A 76 -0.34 -28.37 6.38
C LEU A 76 -0.05 -28.44 4.88
N LYS A 77 -1.09 -28.65 4.07
CA LYS A 77 -0.98 -28.54 2.62
C LYS A 77 -0.50 -27.11 2.33
N HIS A 78 0.80 -26.96 2.13
CA HIS A 78 1.35 -25.75 1.56
C HIS A 78 0.77 -25.65 0.14
N HIS A 79 -0.31 -24.87 -0.01
CA HIS A 79 -0.66 -24.34 -1.30
C HIS A 79 0.59 -23.60 -1.79
N ARG A 80 1.16 -24.12 -2.87
CA ARG A 80 2.30 -23.50 -3.55
C ARG A 80 1.81 -22.12 -3.99
N ARG A 81 2.13 -21.07 -3.21
CA ARG A 81 1.76 -19.69 -3.54
C ARG A 81 2.46 -19.36 -4.86
N ILE A 82 1.66 -19.15 -5.90
CA ILE A 82 2.16 -18.70 -7.20
C ILE A 82 2.50 -17.23 -6.99
N HIS A 83 3.78 -16.91 -6.99
CA HIS A 83 4.23 -15.52 -6.92
C HIS A 83 3.73 -14.77 -8.16
N ARG A 84 2.77 -13.87 -7.98
CA ARG A 84 2.34 -12.92 -9.01
C ARG A 84 3.26 -11.72 -8.96
N TRP A 85 3.76 -11.33 -10.14
CA TRP A 85 4.66 -10.19 -10.27
C TRP A 85 3.97 -8.93 -10.79
N LYS A 86 2.74 -9.05 -11.22
CA LYS A 86 1.96 -7.95 -11.78
C LYS A 86 0.46 -8.17 -11.56
N ILE A 87 -0.27 -7.07 -11.59
CA ILE A 87 -1.73 -7.06 -11.60
C ILE A 87 -2.23 -7.43 -12.99
N ASP A 88 -3.25 -8.27 -13.07
CA ASP A 88 -3.95 -8.57 -14.31
C ASP A 88 -4.94 -7.44 -14.60
N LEU A 89 -4.70 -6.73 -15.70
CA LEU A 89 -5.55 -5.61 -16.08
C LEU A 89 -6.91 -6.10 -16.60
N GLU A 90 -7.97 -5.50 -16.09
CA GLU A 90 -9.32 -5.69 -16.62
C GLU A 90 -9.41 -5.22 -18.10
N PRO A 91 -10.33 -5.73 -18.90
CA PRO A 91 -10.61 -5.21 -20.23
C PRO A 91 -10.91 -3.70 -20.18
N TRP A 92 -10.72 -3.00 -21.26
CA TRP A 92 -11.13 -1.62 -21.38
C TRP A 92 -12.64 -1.47 -21.21
N ALA A 93 -13.10 -0.33 -20.69
CA ALA A 93 -14.53 -0.04 -20.53
C ALA A 93 -15.25 0.07 -21.90
N ALA A 94 -14.53 0.61 -22.89
CA ALA A 94 -15.00 0.76 -24.27
C ALA A 94 -13.85 0.55 -25.26
N GLU A 95 -14.15 0.35 -26.54
CA GLU A 95 -13.15 0.18 -27.61
C GLU A 95 -12.29 1.41 -27.83
N THR A 96 -12.82 2.59 -27.54
CA THR A 96 -12.16 3.89 -27.75
C THR A 96 -11.10 4.24 -26.72
N HIS A 97 -10.92 3.46 -25.66
CA HIS A 97 -10.00 3.74 -24.54
C HIS A 97 -10.17 5.16 -23.97
N ASP A 98 -11.41 5.60 -23.82
CA ASP A 98 -11.73 6.95 -23.39
C ASP A 98 -11.73 7.08 -21.87
N LEU A 99 -11.21 8.23 -21.36
CA LEU A 99 -11.19 8.53 -19.94
C LEU A 99 -12.60 8.57 -19.33
N GLN A 100 -13.57 9.10 -20.08
CA GLN A 100 -14.94 9.22 -19.57
C GLN A 100 -15.56 7.86 -19.28
N GLU A 101 -15.41 6.90 -20.20
CA GLU A 101 -15.95 5.54 -20.05
C GLU A 101 -15.26 4.78 -18.91
N GLU A 102 -13.94 4.92 -18.79
CA GLU A 102 -13.19 4.32 -17.68
C GLU A 102 -13.59 4.92 -16.34
N ALA A 103 -13.72 6.25 -16.25
CA ALA A 103 -14.14 6.93 -15.03
C ALA A 103 -15.57 6.57 -14.64
N ASP A 104 -16.50 6.53 -15.59
CA ASP A 104 -17.90 6.15 -15.32
C ASP A 104 -18.01 4.71 -14.80
N ARG A 105 -17.24 3.79 -15.37
CA ARG A 105 -17.16 2.40 -14.90
C ARG A 105 -16.58 2.33 -13.47
N PHE A 106 -15.46 3.00 -13.24
CA PHE A 106 -14.78 3.04 -11.95
C PHE A 106 -15.66 3.67 -10.86
N LEU A 107 -16.22 4.87 -11.12
CA LEU A 107 -17.06 5.58 -10.15
C LEU A 107 -18.32 4.80 -9.81
N ARG A 108 -18.97 4.18 -10.81
CA ARG A 108 -20.13 3.31 -10.57
C ARG A 108 -19.75 2.15 -9.65
N TYR A 109 -18.61 1.54 -9.87
CA TYR A 109 -18.15 0.41 -9.08
C TYR A 109 -17.91 0.79 -7.61
N ILE A 110 -17.17 1.87 -7.35
CA ILE A 110 -16.88 2.30 -5.97
C ILE A 110 -18.08 2.90 -5.25
N SER A 111 -19.12 3.34 -5.97
CA SER A 111 -20.34 3.91 -5.39
C SER A 111 -21.46 2.88 -5.16
N THR A 112 -21.24 1.62 -5.55
CA THR A 112 -22.27 0.58 -5.46
C THR A 112 -21.87 -0.50 -4.46
N PRO A 113 -22.41 -0.48 -3.22
CA PRO A 113 -22.16 -1.55 -2.26
C PRO A 113 -22.57 -2.91 -2.81
N GLN A 114 -21.76 -3.92 -2.56
CA GLN A 114 -21.92 -5.30 -3.03
C GLN A 114 -22.55 -6.21 -1.96
N VAL A 115 -22.50 -5.77 -0.71
CA VAL A 115 -23.05 -6.48 0.44
C VAL A 115 -23.60 -5.47 1.46
N SER A 116 -24.71 -5.83 2.11
CA SER A 116 -25.22 -5.06 3.24
C SER A 116 -24.54 -5.51 4.52
N CYS A 117 -24.23 -4.57 5.40
CA CYS A 117 -23.81 -4.84 6.77
C CYS A 117 -24.97 -4.52 7.71
N GLU A 118 -25.62 -5.54 8.21
CA GLU A 118 -26.65 -5.37 9.25
C GLU A 118 -25.98 -5.03 10.58
N ARG A 119 -26.51 -4.00 11.26
CA ARG A 119 -26.07 -3.70 12.62
C ARG A 119 -26.76 -4.68 13.58
N PRO A 120 -26.02 -5.44 14.40
CA PRO A 120 -26.65 -6.22 15.45
C PRO A 120 -27.36 -5.27 16.43
N ALA A 121 -28.55 -5.64 16.90
CA ALA A 121 -29.32 -4.86 17.86
C ALA A 121 -28.57 -4.62 19.19
N SER A 122 -27.52 -5.40 19.45
CA SER A 122 -26.57 -5.27 20.56
C SER A 122 -25.32 -4.47 20.22
N ALA A 123 -25.25 -3.83 19.06
CA ALA A 123 -24.10 -3.01 18.70
C ALA A 123 -23.91 -1.94 19.79
N LEU A 124 -22.68 -1.88 20.32
CA LEU A 124 -22.31 -0.94 21.35
C LEU A 124 -22.74 0.48 20.94
N PRO A 125 -23.51 1.22 21.77
CA PRO A 125 -23.99 2.57 21.43
C PRO A 125 -22.87 3.54 21.05
N VAL A 126 -21.64 3.18 21.43
CA VAL A 126 -20.43 3.95 21.17
C VAL A 126 -20.11 4.03 19.66
N PHE A 127 -20.48 3.01 18.87
CA PHE A 127 -20.25 3.00 17.42
C PHE A 127 -21.35 3.70 16.60
N ASP A 128 -22.36 4.25 17.27
CA ASP A 128 -23.50 4.90 16.62
C ASP A 128 -23.33 6.43 16.51
N ARG A 129 -22.21 6.98 16.99
CA ARG A 129 -21.96 8.42 16.93
C ARG A 129 -21.45 8.79 15.54
N GLU A 130 -22.10 9.78 14.94
CA GLU A 130 -21.70 10.43 13.68
C GLU A 130 -20.33 11.15 13.79
N ASP A 131 -19.72 11.18 14.97
CA ASP A 131 -18.49 11.91 15.31
C ASP A 131 -17.20 11.24 14.83
N HIS A 132 -17.27 10.03 14.22
CA HIS A 132 -16.07 9.28 13.79
C HIS A 132 -15.74 9.49 12.31
N GLY A 133 -16.22 10.58 11.73
CA GLY A 133 -16.01 10.89 10.32
C GLY A 133 -16.74 9.89 9.40
N SER A 134 -16.18 9.66 8.23
CA SER A 134 -16.74 8.79 7.19
C SER A 134 -16.43 7.30 7.37
N TRP A 135 -15.68 6.92 8.43
CA TRP A 135 -15.24 5.54 8.66
C TRP A 135 -16.34 4.71 9.32
N VAL A 136 -16.85 3.71 8.64
CA VAL A 136 -17.94 2.84 9.10
C VAL A 136 -17.44 1.41 9.23
N LEU A 137 -17.65 0.78 10.40
CA LEU A 137 -17.33 -0.62 10.63
C LEU A 137 -18.50 -1.53 10.25
N CYS A 138 -18.20 -2.66 9.62
CA CYS A 138 -19.17 -3.72 9.42
C CYS A 138 -19.21 -4.63 10.65
N LEU A 139 -20.23 -4.45 11.50
CA LEU A 139 -20.42 -5.23 12.73
C LEU A 139 -21.42 -6.39 12.57
N ASP A 140 -21.75 -6.75 11.33
CA ASP A 140 -22.59 -7.89 11.07
C ASP A 140 -21.96 -9.19 11.61
N ARG A 141 -22.74 -9.98 12.34
CA ARG A 141 -22.27 -11.22 12.98
C ARG A 141 -21.66 -12.22 12.00
N ARG A 142 -22.08 -12.16 10.73
CA ARG A 142 -21.51 -13.01 9.67
C ARG A 142 -20.00 -12.84 9.48
N PHE A 143 -19.45 -11.70 9.92
CA PHE A 143 -18.05 -11.33 9.69
C PHE A 143 -17.21 -11.30 10.98
N SER A 144 -17.78 -11.78 12.11
CA SER A 144 -17.10 -12.01 13.38
C SER A 144 -16.43 -10.82 14.06
N LEU A 145 -16.40 -9.61 13.45
CA LEU A 145 -15.72 -8.46 14.03
C LEU A 145 -16.35 -8.03 15.35
N ALA A 146 -17.69 -8.00 15.44
CA ALA A 146 -18.40 -7.65 16.68
C ALA A 146 -18.01 -8.58 17.83
N GLU A 147 -17.97 -9.89 17.60
CA GLU A 147 -17.57 -10.89 18.60
C GLU A 147 -16.10 -10.74 19.02
N ARG A 148 -15.24 -10.37 18.06
CA ARG A 148 -13.82 -10.11 18.32
C ARG A 148 -13.62 -8.88 19.22
N ILE A 149 -14.42 -7.81 19.00
CA ILE A 149 -14.41 -6.62 19.85
C ILE A 149 -14.93 -6.96 21.25
N GLU A 150 -16.08 -7.65 21.37
CA GLU A 150 -16.68 -8.05 22.65
C GLU A 150 -15.74 -8.93 23.47
N SER A 151 -15.03 -9.84 22.82
CA SER A 151 -14.06 -10.74 23.46
C SER A 151 -12.68 -10.10 23.72
N LYS A 152 -12.46 -8.85 23.26
CA LYS A 152 -11.18 -8.12 23.35
C LYS A 152 -10.01 -8.83 22.67
N HIS A 153 -10.29 -9.56 21.61
CA HIS A 153 -9.29 -10.24 20.77
C HIS A 153 -9.12 -9.60 19.39
N CYS A 154 -9.70 -8.42 19.17
CA CYS A 154 -9.59 -7.71 17.91
C CYS A 154 -8.24 -7.00 17.78
N ARG A 155 -7.69 -6.99 16.58
CA ARG A 155 -6.45 -6.29 16.23
C ARG A 155 -6.69 -5.34 15.07
N VAL A 156 -6.21 -4.12 15.24
CA VAL A 156 -6.41 -3.02 14.29
C VAL A 156 -5.07 -2.44 13.88
N TYR A 157 -4.87 -2.30 12.58
CA TYR A 157 -3.74 -1.59 12.01
C TYR A 157 -4.25 -0.35 11.28
N SER A 158 -3.67 0.80 11.60
CA SER A 158 -3.98 2.09 10.96
C SER A 158 -2.72 2.64 10.31
N LEU A 159 -2.75 2.77 8.99
CA LEU A 159 -1.70 3.36 8.16
C LEU A 159 -2.11 4.77 7.82
N ARG A 160 -1.35 5.78 8.27
CA ARG A 160 -1.73 7.18 8.13
C ARG A 160 -0.55 8.12 7.94
N LEU A 161 -0.83 9.32 7.45
CA LEU A 161 0.10 10.44 7.38
C LEU A 161 -0.50 11.61 8.18
N GLY A 162 0.12 11.90 9.37
CA GLY A 162 -0.35 12.98 10.25
C GLY A 162 -1.41 12.54 11.28
N VAL A 163 -1.83 13.50 12.11
CA VAL A 163 -2.58 13.22 13.35
C VAL A 163 -4.06 13.58 13.23
N GLU A 164 -4.57 13.87 12.04
CA GLU A 164 -5.82 14.61 11.88
C GLU A 164 -7.10 13.87 12.33
N ASP A 165 -7.18 12.53 12.18
CA ASP A 165 -8.35 11.76 12.62
C ASP A 165 -7.94 10.40 13.20
N ASP A 166 -7.89 10.32 14.54
CA ASP A 166 -7.67 9.07 15.28
C ASP A 166 -8.91 8.62 16.08
N GLY A 167 -10.08 9.20 15.78
CA GLY A 167 -11.31 8.91 16.52
C GLY A 167 -11.71 7.44 16.48
N LEU A 168 -11.60 6.79 15.32
CA LEU A 168 -11.88 5.36 15.17
C LEU A 168 -10.89 4.50 15.95
N GLU A 169 -9.61 4.84 15.89
CA GLU A 169 -8.53 4.12 16.57
C GLU A 169 -8.71 4.19 18.08
N ARG A 170 -9.00 5.38 18.62
CA ARG A 170 -9.28 5.57 20.07
C ARG A 170 -10.52 4.82 20.52
N LEU A 171 -11.56 4.83 19.71
CA LEU A 171 -12.78 4.09 19.97
C LEU A 171 -12.53 2.60 20.07
N LEU A 172 -11.79 2.03 19.10
CA LEU A 172 -11.47 0.61 19.08
C LEU A 172 -10.52 0.22 20.23
N ALA A 173 -9.51 1.05 20.52
CA ALA A 173 -8.64 0.87 21.68
C ALA A 173 -9.43 0.93 23.00
N GLY A 174 -10.34 1.90 23.17
CA GLY A 174 -11.24 2.02 24.31
C GLY A 174 -12.19 0.81 24.47
N SER A 175 -12.52 0.14 23.37
CA SER A 175 -13.31 -1.09 23.35
C SER A 175 -12.48 -2.33 23.65
N GLY A 176 -11.15 -2.21 23.83
CA GLY A 176 -10.23 -3.27 24.20
C GLY A 176 -9.55 -3.96 23.01
N CYS A 177 -9.64 -3.40 21.80
CA CYS A 177 -8.86 -3.87 20.65
C CYS A 177 -7.38 -3.49 20.81
N GLU A 178 -6.50 -4.34 20.33
CA GLU A 178 -5.08 -4.04 20.15
C GLU A 178 -4.91 -3.18 18.89
N VAL A 179 -4.55 -1.89 19.06
CA VAL A 179 -4.47 -0.92 17.96
C VAL A 179 -3.04 -0.49 17.70
N HIS A 180 -2.58 -0.65 16.46
CA HIS A 180 -1.27 -0.22 16.00
C HIS A 180 -1.41 0.87 14.93
N CYS A 181 -0.94 2.08 15.24
CA CYS A 181 -0.91 3.21 14.32
C CYS A 181 0.49 3.40 13.75
N PHE A 182 0.61 3.36 12.43
CA PHE A 182 1.86 3.53 11.70
C PHE A 182 1.86 4.91 11.04
N ASP A 183 2.71 5.80 11.55
CA ASP A 183 2.79 7.18 11.10
C ASP A 183 4.23 7.67 11.16
N PRO A 184 4.87 7.99 10.02
CA PRO A 184 6.25 8.47 9.98
C PRO A 184 6.42 9.87 10.59
N SER A 185 5.35 10.65 10.73
CA SER A 185 5.38 12.03 11.21
C SER A 185 5.54 12.15 12.73
N ILE A 186 5.22 11.12 13.49
CA ILE A 186 5.34 11.14 14.95
C ILE A 186 6.79 11.21 15.42
N ARG A 187 7.03 11.88 16.55
CA ARG A 187 8.40 12.07 17.07
C ARG A 187 9.01 10.83 17.68
N GLY A 188 8.22 9.88 18.13
CA GLY A 188 8.69 8.63 18.75
C GLY A 188 7.61 7.58 18.81
N ALA A 189 7.98 6.31 18.94
CA ALA A 189 7.07 5.23 19.21
C ALA A 189 6.86 5.09 20.71
N HIS A 190 5.61 5.07 21.16
CA HIS A 190 5.25 4.92 22.56
C HIS A 190 3.84 4.33 22.69
N LEU A 191 3.56 3.75 23.82
CA LEU A 191 2.20 3.37 24.21
C LEU A 191 1.46 4.65 24.58
N GLN A 192 0.36 4.94 23.92
CA GLN A 192 -0.44 6.12 24.18
C GLN A 192 -1.52 5.87 25.25
N ASP A 193 -2.11 4.66 25.22
CA ASP A 193 -2.97 4.15 26.29
C ASP A 193 -2.83 2.62 26.36
N ALA A 194 -3.65 1.94 27.20
CA ALA A 194 -3.49 0.51 27.49
C ALA A 194 -3.47 -0.41 26.25
N HIS A 195 -4.10 0.00 25.14
CA HIS A 195 -4.32 -0.83 23.96
C HIS A 195 -3.93 -0.16 22.65
N MET A 196 -3.31 1.03 22.65
CA MET A 196 -2.92 1.75 21.45
C MET A 196 -1.42 2.04 21.41
N TRP A 197 -0.76 1.60 20.34
CA TRP A 197 0.66 1.80 20.07
C TRP A 197 0.86 2.71 18.88
N LEU A 198 1.70 3.72 19.05
CA LEU A 198 2.13 4.60 17.97
C LEU A 198 3.51 4.17 17.48
N HIS A 199 3.63 3.87 16.19
CA HIS A 199 4.87 3.47 15.55
C HIS A 199 5.35 4.56 14.61
N ARG A 200 6.55 5.10 14.85
CA ARG A 200 7.22 5.99 13.90
C ARG A 200 7.78 5.17 12.74
N LEU A 201 6.90 4.74 11.87
CA LEU A 201 7.20 3.84 10.78
C LEU A 201 6.29 4.18 9.59
N SER A 202 6.88 4.33 8.41
CA SER A 202 6.12 4.40 7.17
C SER A 202 5.85 3.00 6.66
N VAL A 203 4.59 2.69 6.37
CA VAL A 203 4.27 1.51 5.56
C VAL A 203 4.45 1.87 4.10
N ASP A 204 5.29 1.12 3.40
CA ASP A 204 5.67 1.39 2.01
C ASP A 204 5.50 0.10 1.19
N TRP A 205 5.41 0.24 -0.13
CA TRP A 205 5.38 -0.90 -1.07
C TRP A 205 6.79 -1.41 -1.43
N ARG A 206 7.84 -0.67 -1.05
CA ARG A 206 9.24 -0.98 -1.33
C ARG A 206 9.92 -1.58 -0.11
N ASP A 207 10.85 -2.49 -0.36
CA ASP A 207 11.76 -2.93 0.70
C ASP A 207 12.76 -1.80 1.02
N PRO A 208 13.15 -1.63 2.29
CA PRO A 208 14.18 -0.68 2.64
C PRO A 208 15.48 -1.01 1.90
N ASN A 209 16.09 -0.01 1.26
CA ASN A 209 17.36 -0.20 0.58
C ASN A 209 18.49 -0.37 1.63
N PRO A 210 19.10 -1.56 1.77
CA PRO A 210 20.13 -1.80 2.78
C PRO A 210 21.40 -1.00 2.52
N ALA A 211 21.59 -0.46 1.30
CA ALA A 211 22.74 0.39 0.96
C ALA A 211 22.56 1.83 1.43
N VAL A 212 21.35 2.24 1.80
CA VAL A 212 21.10 3.56 2.38
C VAL A 212 21.07 3.40 3.89
N PRO A 213 22.12 3.87 4.63
CA PRO A 213 22.08 3.86 6.08
C PRO A 213 20.82 4.57 6.55
N ALA A 214 20.07 3.96 7.45
CA ALA A 214 18.94 4.62 8.10
C ALA A 214 19.49 5.90 8.76
N GLN A 215 19.31 7.02 8.09
CA GLN A 215 19.70 8.31 8.67
C GLN A 215 18.85 8.47 9.92
N ARG A 216 19.47 8.79 11.05
CA ARG A 216 18.84 8.88 12.38
C ARG A 216 17.61 9.80 12.47
N LEU A 217 17.30 10.52 11.41
CA LEU A 217 16.19 11.47 11.28
C LEU A 217 15.01 10.97 10.43
N HIS A 218 15.17 9.85 9.71
CA HIS A 218 14.06 9.32 8.90
C HIS A 218 13.42 8.12 9.59
N SER A 219 12.11 8.13 9.66
CA SER A 219 11.31 6.96 10.04
C SER A 219 11.70 5.78 9.15
N GLY A 220 11.84 4.59 9.74
CA GLY A 220 12.02 3.37 8.94
C GLY A 220 10.85 3.20 7.99
N THR A 221 11.08 2.55 6.85
CA THR A 221 10.01 2.10 5.93
C THR A 221 9.98 0.59 5.93
N LYS A 222 8.78 -0.01 5.94
CA LYS A 222 8.60 -1.46 5.84
C LYS A 222 7.34 -1.79 5.06
N LYS A 223 7.34 -2.92 4.38
CA LYS A 223 6.12 -3.53 3.83
C LYS A 223 5.23 -4.07 4.94
N LEU A 224 3.92 -4.08 4.73
CA LEU A 224 2.98 -4.59 5.74
C LEU A 224 3.23 -6.07 6.07
N ALA A 225 3.56 -6.90 5.08
CA ALA A 225 3.91 -8.30 5.32
C ALA A 225 5.12 -8.46 6.27
N ALA A 226 6.13 -7.60 6.15
CA ALA A 226 7.28 -7.60 7.04
C ALA A 226 6.90 -7.17 8.46
N ILE A 227 6.04 -6.17 8.60
CA ILE A 227 5.54 -5.70 9.90
C ILE A 227 4.75 -6.81 10.61
N LEU A 228 3.83 -7.47 9.91
CA LEU A 228 3.07 -8.60 10.46
C LEU A 228 4.00 -9.70 10.97
N ASN A 229 5.04 -10.00 10.19
CA ASN A 229 6.02 -11.02 10.57
C ASN A 229 6.87 -10.59 11.77
N ASP A 230 7.33 -9.34 11.82
CA ASP A 230 8.14 -8.80 12.93
C ASP A 230 7.38 -8.81 14.27
N PHE A 231 6.08 -8.58 14.23
CA PHE A 231 5.21 -8.60 15.42
C PHE A 231 4.66 -10.00 15.73
N GLY A 232 4.88 -10.99 14.85
CA GLY A 232 4.30 -12.32 14.99
C GLY A 232 2.78 -12.34 14.77
N HIS A 233 2.23 -11.31 14.14
CA HIS A 233 0.80 -11.19 13.88
C HIS A 233 0.44 -11.89 12.57
N ARG A 234 -0.44 -12.87 12.66
CA ARG A 234 -0.88 -13.63 11.47
C ARG A 234 -2.12 -13.04 10.81
N GLN A 235 -2.90 -12.30 11.58
CA GLN A 235 -4.17 -11.71 11.13
C GLN A 235 -4.37 -10.34 11.74
N VAL A 236 -5.12 -9.51 11.00
CA VAL A 236 -5.58 -8.18 11.39
C VAL A 236 -7.08 -8.13 11.14
N ASP A 237 -7.86 -7.83 12.16
CA ASP A 237 -9.32 -7.76 12.03
C ASP A 237 -9.73 -6.52 11.23
N VAL A 238 -9.05 -5.39 11.43
CA VAL A 238 -9.30 -4.14 10.70
C VAL A 238 -7.98 -3.53 10.23
N LEU A 239 -7.85 -3.31 8.92
CA LEU A 239 -6.79 -2.49 8.33
C LEU A 239 -7.41 -1.19 7.81
N LYS A 240 -7.01 -0.04 8.39
CA LYS A 240 -7.34 1.29 7.91
C LYS A 240 -6.15 1.86 7.14
N VAL A 241 -6.39 2.41 5.96
CA VAL A 241 -5.36 2.99 5.09
C VAL A 241 -5.79 4.36 4.61
N ASP A 242 -4.97 5.37 4.95
CA ASP A 242 -5.15 6.77 4.57
C ASP A 242 -3.77 7.39 4.34
N LEU A 243 -3.30 7.44 3.09
CA LEU A 243 -1.91 7.72 2.73
C LEU A 243 -1.75 8.70 1.55
N GLU A 244 -2.74 9.54 1.28
CA GLU A 244 -2.69 10.58 0.25
C GLU A 244 -2.12 10.11 -1.11
N SER A 245 -2.79 9.16 -1.74
CA SER A 245 -2.47 8.46 -3.01
C SER A 245 -1.40 7.35 -2.96
N ALA A 246 -0.62 7.21 -1.88
CA ALA A 246 0.25 6.04 -1.74
C ALA A 246 -0.55 4.74 -1.51
N GLU A 247 -1.81 4.83 -1.12
CA GLU A 247 -2.73 3.70 -0.93
C GLU A 247 -2.84 2.80 -2.16
N TRP A 248 -2.76 3.34 -3.38
CA TRP A 248 -2.79 2.55 -4.61
C TRP A 248 -1.63 1.57 -4.71
N LYS A 249 -0.42 2.02 -4.35
CA LYS A 249 0.77 1.16 -4.34
C LYS A 249 0.81 0.21 -3.16
N ILE A 250 0.28 0.62 -2.02
CA ILE A 250 0.11 -0.28 -0.87
C ILE A 250 -0.87 -1.39 -1.25
N LEU A 251 -2.00 -1.06 -1.85
CA LEU A 251 -3.00 -2.03 -2.28
C LEU A 251 -2.42 -3.04 -3.29
N GLU A 252 -1.69 -2.55 -4.32
CA GLU A 252 -0.96 -3.41 -5.25
C GLU A 252 -0.03 -4.39 -4.51
N ASN A 253 0.74 -3.88 -3.53
CA ASN A 253 1.66 -4.71 -2.77
C ASN A 253 0.94 -5.77 -1.92
N LEU A 254 -0.16 -5.41 -1.24
CA LEU A 254 -0.97 -6.35 -0.47
C LEU A 254 -1.53 -7.50 -1.33
N ILE A 255 -1.93 -7.18 -2.57
CA ILE A 255 -2.42 -8.16 -3.55
C ILE A 255 -1.28 -9.09 -3.98
N LEU A 256 -0.15 -8.52 -4.42
CA LEU A 256 0.96 -9.29 -4.98
C LEU A 256 1.65 -10.18 -3.92
N GLU A 257 1.74 -9.71 -2.68
CA GLU A 257 2.31 -10.47 -1.55
C GLU A 257 1.28 -11.38 -0.85
N GLN A 258 0.02 -11.39 -1.33
CA GLN A 258 -1.08 -12.21 -0.77
C GLN A 258 -1.34 -11.95 0.72
N VAL A 259 -1.20 -10.70 1.15
CA VAL A 259 -1.46 -10.27 2.53
C VAL A 259 -2.95 -10.13 2.81
N LEU A 260 -3.77 -9.95 1.76
CA LEU A 260 -5.21 -9.75 1.86
C LEU A 260 -5.93 -10.88 2.63
N ASP A 261 -5.46 -12.12 2.48
CA ASP A 261 -6.03 -13.29 3.20
C ASP A 261 -5.95 -13.14 4.73
N SER A 262 -5.04 -12.27 5.21
CA SER A 262 -4.80 -12.01 6.63
C SER A 262 -5.65 -10.87 7.18
N ILE A 263 -6.50 -10.24 6.36
CA ILE A 263 -7.25 -9.03 6.72
C ILE A 263 -8.75 -9.32 6.70
N GLY A 264 -9.44 -8.97 7.79
CA GLY A 264 -10.89 -9.13 7.92
C GLY A 264 -11.67 -7.98 7.30
N LEU A 265 -11.41 -6.75 7.74
CA LEU A 265 -11.96 -5.52 7.18
C LEU A 265 -10.84 -4.65 6.60
N LEU A 266 -11.09 -4.06 5.44
CA LEU A 266 -10.25 -3.04 4.83
C LEU A 266 -11.05 -1.73 4.75
N LEU A 267 -10.59 -0.73 5.47
CA LEU A 267 -11.07 0.65 5.39
C LEU A 267 -10.05 1.45 4.60
N LEU A 268 -10.49 2.08 3.53
CA LEU A 268 -9.58 2.66 2.56
C LEU A 268 -10.06 4.06 2.13
N GLU A 269 -9.28 5.10 2.40
CA GLU A 269 -9.47 6.39 1.77
C GLU A 269 -8.73 6.39 0.43
N LEU A 270 -9.49 6.47 -0.66
CA LEU A 270 -8.96 6.55 -2.01
C LEU A 270 -8.86 7.99 -2.46
N HIS A 271 -7.68 8.43 -2.83
CA HIS A 271 -7.45 9.73 -3.45
C HIS A 271 -7.42 9.57 -4.97
N LEU A 272 -8.31 10.31 -5.66
CA LEU A 272 -8.49 10.23 -7.11
C LEU A 272 -7.61 11.22 -7.87
N HIS A 273 -6.44 11.53 -7.33
CA HIS A 273 -5.40 12.26 -8.03
C HIS A 273 -4.23 11.32 -8.35
N TRP A 274 -3.60 11.56 -9.47
CA TRP A 274 -2.48 10.74 -9.92
C TRP A 274 -1.16 11.41 -9.55
N ALA A 275 -0.41 10.81 -8.66
CA ALA A 275 0.90 11.31 -8.25
C ALA A 275 2.02 10.97 -9.26
N GLY A 276 1.73 10.13 -10.26
CA GLY A 276 2.65 9.81 -11.36
C GLY A 276 3.61 8.64 -11.08
N PHE A 277 3.57 8.06 -9.90
CA PHE A 277 4.44 6.93 -9.54
C PHE A 277 3.69 5.58 -9.46
N GLU A 278 2.36 5.59 -9.44
CA GLU A 278 1.53 4.38 -9.32
C GLU A 278 1.56 3.54 -10.59
N VAL A 279 1.34 4.19 -11.72
CA VAL A 279 1.31 3.55 -13.03
C VAL A 279 1.78 4.53 -14.11
N GLY A 280 2.49 4.03 -15.11
CA GLY A 280 2.83 4.79 -16.31
C GLY A 280 1.71 4.71 -17.35
N GLY A 281 1.65 5.69 -18.22
CA GLY A 281 0.68 5.75 -19.31
C GLY A 281 -0.14 7.03 -19.32
N ASP A 282 -1.27 6.98 -20.04
CA ASP A 282 -2.26 8.05 -20.11
C ASP A 282 -3.32 7.92 -19.01
N GLU A 283 -4.15 8.94 -18.85
CA GLU A 283 -5.18 8.97 -17.81
C GLU A 283 -6.17 7.79 -17.88
N PRO A 284 -6.67 7.35 -19.05
CA PRO A 284 -7.51 6.15 -19.14
C PRO A 284 -6.81 4.89 -18.62
N SER A 285 -5.52 4.72 -18.92
CA SER A 285 -4.70 3.60 -18.43
C SER A 285 -4.58 3.60 -16.90
N VAL A 286 -4.44 4.79 -16.29
CA VAL A 286 -4.41 4.94 -14.83
C VAL A 286 -5.73 4.49 -14.20
N VAL A 287 -6.86 4.96 -14.71
CA VAL A 287 -8.18 4.61 -14.17
C VAL A 287 -8.47 3.12 -14.34
N ARG A 288 -8.13 2.57 -15.52
CA ARG A 288 -8.24 1.12 -15.77
C ARG A 288 -7.40 0.32 -14.78
N TYR A 289 -6.19 0.78 -14.46
CA TYR A 289 -5.32 0.15 -13.48
C TYR A 289 -5.94 0.20 -12.07
N TRP A 290 -6.43 1.36 -11.62
CA TRP A 290 -7.13 1.49 -10.35
C TRP A 290 -8.34 0.55 -10.26
N PHE A 291 -9.15 0.52 -11.30
CA PHE A 291 -10.27 -0.41 -11.40
C PHE A 291 -9.81 -1.88 -11.28
N SER A 292 -8.71 -2.23 -11.95
CA SER A 292 -8.17 -3.60 -11.90
C SER A 292 -7.71 -3.99 -10.48
N LEU A 293 -7.10 -3.06 -9.73
CA LEU A 293 -6.75 -3.30 -8.32
C LEU A 293 -7.99 -3.60 -7.45
N LEU A 294 -9.07 -2.83 -7.64
CA LEU A 294 -10.30 -3.07 -6.88
C LEU A 294 -10.98 -4.40 -7.28
N ARG A 295 -10.86 -4.81 -8.53
CA ARG A 295 -11.32 -6.14 -8.98
C ARG A 295 -10.50 -7.28 -8.38
N GLU A 296 -9.21 -7.06 -8.11
CA GLU A 296 -8.40 -8.03 -7.37
C GLU A 296 -8.85 -8.18 -5.92
N LEU A 297 -9.28 -7.09 -5.25
CA LEU A 297 -9.92 -7.21 -3.93
C LEU A 297 -11.14 -8.14 -3.98
N GLU A 298 -11.97 -8.00 -5.00
CA GLU A 298 -13.15 -8.86 -5.17
C GLU A 298 -12.77 -10.33 -5.41
N ARG A 299 -11.69 -10.58 -6.16
CA ARG A 299 -11.12 -11.93 -6.36
C ARG A 299 -10.54 -12.52 -5.07
N ALA A 300 -10.02 -11.65 -4.18
CA ALA A 300 -9.58 -12.01 -2.84
C ALA A 300 -10.73 -12.05 -1.81
N HIS A 301 -11.98 -12.21 -2.28
CA HIS A 301 -13.19 -12.36 -1.48
C HIS A 301 -13.63 -11.13 -0.68
N PHE A 302 -13.06 -9.96 -0.94
CA PHE A 302 -13.56 -8.72 -0.37
C PHE A 302 -14.83 -8.26 -1.09
N ARG A 303 -15.76 -7.69 -0.32
CA ARG A 303 -16.99 -7.09 -0.85
C ARG A 303 -17.16 -5.70 -0.26
N LEU A 304 -17.43 -4.74 -1.15
CA LEU A 304 -17.70 -3.36 -0.76
C LEU A 304 -19.03 -3.30 -0.01
N TYR A 305 -19.02 -2.78 1.22
CA TYR A 305 -20.22 -2.58 2.01
C TYR A 305 -20.53 -1.11 2.30
N HIS A 306 -19.52 -0.24 2.20
CA HIS A 306 -19.65 1.18 2.48
C HIS A 306 -18.89 1.99 1.44
N SER A 307 -19.49 3.10 1.04
CA SER A 307 -18.89 4.10 0.16
C SER A 307 -19.38 5.48 0.56
N TYR A 308 -18.45 6.37 0.85
CA TYR A 308 -18.72 7.75 1.20
C TYR A 308 -17.84 8.67 0.36
N SER A 309 -18.47 9.63 -0.31
CA SER A 309 -17.80 10.68 -1.08
C SER A 309 -17.75 11.94 -0.24
N ASP A 310 -16.56 12.36 0.19
CA ASP A 310 -16.41 13.52 1.05
C ASP A 310 -16.83 14.82 0.31
N PRO A 311 -17.90 15.50 0.75
CA PRO A 311 -18.37 16.71 0.09
C PRO A 311 -17.46 17.92 0.33
N THR A 312 -16.58 17.87 1.33
CA THR A 312 -15.66 18.96 1.69
C THR A 312 -14.41 18.98 0.85
N LYS A 313 -14.05 17.84 0.24
CA LYS A 313 -12.86 17.71 -0.61
C LYS A 313 -13.08 18.36 -1.98
N PRO A 314 -12.01 18.81 -2.64
CA PRO A 314 -12.08 19.37 -3.99
C PRO A 314 -12.80 18.45 -4.99
N ARG A 315 -13.48 19.03 -5.97
CA ARG A 315 -14.14 18.28 -7.05
C ARG A 315 -13.15 18.04 -8.18
N LEU A 316 -12.28 17.06 -8.00
CA LEU A 316 -11.19 16.73 -8.92
C LEU A 316 -11.08 15.21 -9.08
N PHE A 317 -11.12 14.76 -10.33
CA PHE A 317 -10.80 13.40 -10.73
C PHE A 317 -9.55 13.47 -11.63
N LEU A 318 -8.47 12.84 -11.22
CA LEU A 318 -7.14 13.10 -11.74
C LEU A 318 -6.80 14.59 -11.61
N HIS A 319 -6.73 15.39 -12.54
CA HIS A 319 -6.49 16.84 -12.44
C HIS A 319 -7.62 17.65 -13.08
N ARG A 320 -8.79 17.04 -13.26
CA ARG A 320 -9.91 17.62 -13.99
C ARG A 320 -11.19 17.61 -13.16
N ASN A 321 -12.07 18.55 -13.40
CA ASN A 321 -13.43 18.46 -12.91
C ASN A 321 -14.24 17.51 -13.79
N LEU A 322 -14.13 16.20 -13.53
CA LEU A 322 -14.86 15.16 -14.24
C LEU A 322 -16.07 14.75 -13.40
N ARG A 323 -17.27 14.83 -13.98
CA ARG A 323 -18.53 14.43 -13.31
C ARG A 323 -18.79 15.11 -11.96
N ASN A 324 -18.15 16.25 -11.68
CA ASN A 324 -18.26 16.92 -10.38
C ASN A 324 -17.95 15.98 -9.19
N THR A 325 -17.01 15.06 -9.40
CA THR A 325 -16.65 14.00 -8.44
C THR A 325 -15.72 14.54 -7.37
N SER A 326 -15.91 14.12 -6.11
CA SER A 326 -14.95 14.39 -5.03
C SER A 326 -13.59 13.78 -5.35
N SER A 327 -12.53 14.43 -4.93
CA SER A 327 -11.17 13.91 -5.08
C SER A 327 -10.84 12.76 -4.13
N SER A 328 -11.73 12.47 -3.17
CA SER A 328 -11.54 11.41 -2.17
C SER A 328 -12.84 10.65 -1.91
N PHE A 329 -12.69 9.34 -1.69
CA PHE A 329 -13.73 8.41 -1.27
C PHE A 329 -13.26 7.56 -0.11
N VAL A 330 -14.08 7.44 0.92
CA VAL A 330 -13.88 6.46 2.00
C VAL A 330 -14.69 5.21 1.70
N LEU A 331 -14.00 4.08 1.58
CA LEU A 331 -14.58 2.78 1.21
C LEU A 331 -14.37 1.77 2.33
N GLY A 332 -15.40 0.98 2.61
CA GLY A 332 -15.35 -0.15 3.53
C GLY A 332 -15.52 -1.47 2.80
N TRP A 333 -14.56 -2.36 2.94
CA TRP A 333 -14.55 -3.69 2.34
C TRP A 333 -14.50 -4.76 3.42
N VAL A 334 -15.29 -5.81 3.29
CA VAL A 334 -15.28 -6.96 4.20
C VAL A 334 -14.82 -8.22 3.46
N ASN A 335 -13.89 -8.95 4.06
CA ASN A 335 -13.47 -10.25 3.56
C ASN A 335 -14.48 -11.32 3.98
N THR A 336 -15.23 -11.84 3.02
CA THR A 336 -16.32 -12.81 3.25
C THR A 336 -15.82 -14.22 3.58
N GLN A 337 -14.52 -14.47 3.47
CA GLN A 337 -13.88 -15.74 3.81
C GLN A 337 -12.89 -15.63 4.99
N PHE A 338 -12.85 -14.49 5.63
CA PHE A 338 -12.00 -14.31 6.81
C PHE A 338 -12.48 -15.17 7.97
N VAL A 339 -11.60 -16.05 8.44
CA VAL A 339 -11.83 -16.88 9.63
C VAL A 339 -10.85 -16.44 10.69
N PRO A 340 -11.31 -15.79 11.78
CA PRO A 340 -10.45 -15.39 12.87
C PRO A 340 -9.75 -16.59 13.48
N GLN A 341 -8.45 -16.47 13.71
CA GLN A 341 -7.71 -17.45 14.48
C GLN A 341 -7.84 -17.09 15.96
N GLY A 342 -8.25 -18.05 16.77
CA GLY A 342 -8.40 -17.90 18.21
C GLY A 342 -7.07 -17.70 18.93
#